data_635bb56a2083b5e6f5016b8b1f8683a8
#
_entry.id   635bb56a2083b5e6f5016b8b1f8683a8
#
_cell.length_a   1.000
_cell.length_b   1.000
_cell.length_c   1.000
_cell.angle_alpha   90.00
_cell.angle_beta   90.00
_cell.angle_gamma   90.00
#
_symmetry.space_group_name_H-M   'P 1'
#
loop_
_entity.id
_entity.type
_entity.pdbx_description
1 polymer ?
#
loop_
_entity_poly.entity_id
_entity_poly.type
_entity_poly.pdbx_seq_one_letter_code
_entity_poly.pdbx_strand_id
1 'polypeptide(L)'
;VRGGWLLTGWLLSASAAAVSQSWSDSSIGPALSLRGVAASSPALGDGAARGTVTLVYWQYRLSGPMPAGLQVRLCADTRCVLLEGANGATRGLSNLPADEPLRFIYQVEGKGRVFPLTRVISNQVTVNYRTVR
;
A
#
# COMPACT_ATOMS: atom_id res chain seq x y z
N VAL A 1 -39.75 23.59 31.40
CA VAL A 1 -39.28 23.43 31.15
C VAL A 1 -38.88 23.03 30.39
N ARG A 2 -38.63 23.02 30.26
CA ARG A 2 -38.13 22.79 29.73
C ARG A 2 -37.51 22.24 29.06
N GLY A 3 -37.23 22.16 28.76
CA GLY A 3 -36.55 21.69 28.29
C GLY A 3 -36.09 20.96 27.74
N GLY A 4 -35.85 20.64 27.70
CA GLY A 4 -35.21 19.90 27.36
C GLY A 4 -35.35 19.19 26.56
N TRP A 5 -35.54 19.09 26.41
CA TRP A 5 -35.45 18.45 25.79
C TRP A 5 -35.27 18.09 24.72
N LEU A 6 -35.10 18.12 24.48
CA LEU A 6 -34.85 17.90 23.59
C LEU A 6 -34.19 17.45 22.93
N LEU A 7 -33.74 17.34 22.87
CA LEU A 7 -32.97 16.95 22.31
C LEU A 7 -32.71 16.12 21.82
N THR A 8 -32.60 15.83 21.69
CA THR A 8 -32.27 15.03 21.44
C THR A 8 -32.33 14.34 20.61
N GLY A 9 -32.50 13.96 20.35
CA GLY A 9 -32.60 13.05 19.64
C GLY A 9 -32.04 12.97 18.50
N TRP A 10 -31.61 13.30 18.18
CA TRP A 10 -31.21 13.24 17.10
C TRP A 10 -30.19 12.56 16.89
N LEU A 11 -29.97 12.23 17.32
CA LEU A 11 -29.09 11.61 17.13
C LEU A 11 -29.09 10.66 16.54
N LEU A 12 -29.44 10.37 16.25
CA LEU A 12 -29.37 9.55 15.83
C LEU A 12 -29.26 9.06 14.94
N SER A 13 -28.91 9.06 14.55
CA SER A 13 -28.80 8.67 13.59
C SER A 13 -28.00 7.99 13.21
N ALA A 14 -27.74 7.52 13.46
CA ALA A 14 -26.93 6.80 13.19
C ALA A 14 -26.83 6.04 12.20
N SER A 15 -26.62 6.04 11.52
CA SER A 15 -26.59 5.32 10.54
C SER A 15 -25.54 4.44 10.45
N ALA A 16 -25.59 3.54 9.74
CA ALA A 16 -24.59 2.64 9.42
C ALA A 16 -23.61 3.30 8.56
N ALA A 17 -22.88 4.12 9.11
CA ALA A 17 -21.88 4.83 8.37
C ALA A 17 -20.70 3.93 8.13
N ALA A 18 -20.00 4.19 7.05
CA ALA A 18 -18.71 3.59 6.83
C ALA A 18 -17.72 4.12 7.86
N VAL A 19 -16.86 3.26 8.34
CA VAL A 19 -15.82 3.59 9.29
C VAL A 19 -14.49 3.57 8.54
N SER A 20 -13.76 4.67 8.62
CA SER A 20 -12.43 4.76 8.03
C SER A 20 -11.42 4.12 8.96
N GLN A 21 -10.62 3.23 8.41
CA GLN A 21 -9.59 2.51 9.14
C GLN A 21 -8.33 2.43 8.29
N SER A 22 -7.25 2.01 8.90
CA SER A 22 -6.02 1.79 8.16
C SER A 22 -5.20 0.70 8.83
N TRP A 23 -4.35 0.06 8.01
CA TRP A 23 -3.29 -0.79 8.51
C TRP A 23 -1.99 -0.43 7.81
N SER A 24 -0.87 -0.74 8.46
CA SER A 24 0.45 -0.54 7.91
C SER A 24 1.27 -1.80 8.10
N ASP A 25 2.14 -2.07 7.15
CA ASP A 25 3.07 -3.17 7.24
C ASP A 25 4.33 -2.83 6.48
N SER A 26 5.44 -3.43 6.88
CA SER A 26 6.73 -3.17 6.25
C SER A 26 7.57 -4.43 6.26
N SER A 27 8.55 -4.45 5.37
CA SER A 27 9.48 -5.57 5.29
C SER A 27 10.82 -5.08 4.74
N ILE A 28 11.83 -5.93 4.86
CA ILE A 28 13.08 -5.79 4.14
C ILE A 28 12.80 -6.23 2.71
N GLY A 29 13.34 -5.52 1.75
CA GLY A 29 13.15 -5.86 0.36
C GLY A 29 14.30 -6.67 -0.23
N PRO A 30 14.21 -6.95 -1.53
CA PRO A 30 15.22 -7.76 -2.21
C PRO A 30 16.46 -6.97 -2.58
N ALA A 31 17.51 -7.69 -2.96
CA ALA A 31 18.65 -7.11 -3.63
C ALA A 31 18.33 -6.96 -5.12
N LEU A 32 18.74 -5.84 -5.70
CA LEU A 32 18.55 -5.56 -7.12
C LEU A 32 19.88 -5.81 -7.81
N SER A 33 20.09 -7.03 -8.29
CA SER A 33 21.39 -7.44 -8.78
C SER A 33 21.44 -7.63 -10.28
N LEU A 34 20.33 -7.97 -10.93
CA LEU A 34 20.30 -8.25 -12.36
C LEU A 34 19.23 -7.42 -13.04
N ARG A 35 19.62 -6.79 -14.15
CA ARG A 35 18.68 -6.07 -14.99
C ARG A 35 17.78 -7.06 -15.71
N GLY A 36 16.53 -6.69 -15.89
CA GLY A 36 15.56 -7.50 -16.60
C GLY A 36 14.92 -8.61 -15.79
N VAL A 37 15.34 -8.78 -14.53
CA VAL A 37 14.80 -9.81 -13.65
C VAL A 37 13.99 -9.13 -12.55
N ALA A 38 12.73 -9.52 -12.43
CA ALA A 38 11.87 -8.96 -11.41
C ALA A 38 12.23 -9.54 -10.04
N ALA A 39 12.21 -8.68 -9.03
CA ALA A 39 12.47 -9.08 -7.65
C ALA A 39 11.32 -8.58 -6.78
N SER A 40 10.79 -9.47 -5.95
CA SER A 40 9.60 -9.17 -5.14
C SER A 40 9.96 -9.01 -3.68
N SER A 41 9.23 -8.11 -3.02
CA SER A 41 9.20 -8.09 -1.56
C SER A 41 8.39 -9.26 -1.03
N PRO A 42 8.51 -9.58 0.26
CA PRO A 42 7.52 -10.45 0.90
C PRO A 42 6.13 -9.82 0.81
N ALA A 43 5.11 -10.64 0.99
CA ALA A 43 3.75 -10.14 1.03
C ALA A 43 3.55 -9.29 2.28
N LEU A 44 2.87 -8.18 2.10
CA LEU A 44 2.53 -7.26 3.18
C LEU A 44 1.01 -7.26 3.35
N GLY A 45 0.55 -7.26 4.59
CA GLY A 45 -0.88 -7.23 4.78
C GLY A 45 -1.30 -7.38 6.22
N ASP A 46 -2.59 -7.25 6.41
CA ASP A 46 -3.26 -7.51 7.68
C ASP A 46 -4.46 -8.40 7.37
N GLY A 47 -4.28 -9.69 7.59
CA GLY A 47 -5.32 -10.67 7.32
C GLY A 47 -6.58 -10.49 8.14
N ALA A 48 -6.52 -9.66 9.20
CA ALA A 48 -7.69 -9.39 10.02
C ALA A 48 -8.50 -8.19 9.52
N ALA A 49 -7.98 -7.42 8.58
CA ALA A 49 -8.70 -6.27 8.06
C ALA A 49 -9.95 -6.73 7.32
N ARG A 50 -11.02 -5.98 7.52
CA ARG A 50 -12.31 -6.26 6.85
C ARG A 50 -12.80 -4.98 6.24
N GLY A 51 -13.02 -4.99 4.95
CA GLY A 51 -13.54 -3.83 4.25
C GLY A 51 -12.94 -3.68 2.87
N THR A 52 -13.00 -2.46 2.38
CA THR A 52 -12.66 -2.13 1.00
C THR A 52 -11.63 -1.03 0.97
N VAL A 53 -10.56 -1.25 0.23
CA VAL A 53 -9.45 -0.30 0.09
C VAL A 53 -9.94 0.99 -0.56
N THR A 54 -9.49 2.12 -0.03
CA THR A 54 -9.77 3.44 -0.61
C THR A 54 -8.51 4.10 -1.14
N LEU A 55 -7.42 4.05 -0.39
CA LEU A 55 -6.19 4.75 -0.75
C LEU A 55 -5.01 3.98 -0.15
N VAL A 56 -3.92 3.92 -0.90
CA VAL A 56 -2.71 3.26 -0.43
C VAL A 56 -1.56 4.24 -0.49
N TYR A 57 -0.84 4.39 0.61
CA TYR A 57 0.43 5.10 0.67
C TYR A 57 1.55 4.08 0.60
N TRP A 58 2.63 4.42 -0.10
CA TRP A 58 3.80 3.55 -0.18
C TRP A 58 5.06 4.33 0.11
N GLN A 59 6.08 3.58 0.53
CA GLN A 59 7.43 4.10 0.65
C GLN A 59 8.41 2.95 0.52
N TYR A 60 9.49 3.16 -0.20
CA TYR A 60 10.61 2.23 -0.17
C TYR A 60 11.90 3.00 -0.08
N ARG A 61 12.93 2.33 0.43
CA ARG A 61 14.24 2.93 0.61
C ARG A 61 15.30 2.01 0.02
N LEU A 62 16.23 2.60 -0.70
CA LEU A 62 17.32 1.88 -1.33
C LEU A 62 18.62 2.15 -0.59
N SER A 63 19.54 1.18 -0.66
CA SER A 63 20.85 1.30 0.00
C SER A 63 21.80 2.24 -0.74
N GLY A 64 21.47 2.61 -1.97
CA GLY A 64 22.32 3.48 -2.78
C GLY A 64 21.48 4.24 -3.77
N PRO A 65 22.13 4.83 -4.77
CA PRO A 65 21.39 5.60 -5.77
C PRO A 65 20.43 4.71 -6.54
N MET A 66 19.33 5.33 -6.97
CA MET A 66 18.32 4.63 -7.76
C MET A 66 18.93 4.20 -9.10
N PRO A 67 18.89 2.92 -9.44
CA PRO A 67 19.41 2.48 -10.73
C PRO A 67 18.62 3.11 -11.87
N ALA A 68 19.31 3.45 -12.95
CA ALA A 68 18.64 3.94 -14.14
C ALA A 68 17.75 2.83 -14.69
N GLY A 69 16.52 3.18 -15.03
CA GLY A 69 15.55 2.21 -15.57
C GLY A 69 14.82 1.41 -14.51
N LEU A 70 14.92 1.79 -13.24
CA LEU A 70 14.16 1.11 -12.19
C LEU A 70 12.66 1.39 -12.36
N GLN A 71 11.89 0.31 -12.38
CA GLN A 71 10.43 0.38 -12.33
C GLN A 71 9.96 -0.38 -11.11
N VAL A 72 9.03 0.20 -10.37
CA VAL A 72 8.49 -0.41 -9.16
C VAL A 72 6.98 -0.47 -9.29
N ARG A 73 6.42 -1.64 -9.02
CA ARG A 73 4.98 -1.83 -9.00
C ARG A 73 4.56 -2.28 -7.62
N LEU A 74 3.37 -1.91 -7.26
CA LEU A 74 2.71 -2.44 -6.07
C LEU A 74 1.56 -3.30 -6.55
N CYS A 75 1.61 -4.57 -6.21
CA CYS A 75 0.70 -5.57 -6.75
C CYS A 75 -0.12 -6.24 -5.67
N ALA A 76 -1.43 -6.30 -5.89
CA ALA A 76 -2.33 -7.24 -5.24
C ALA A 76 -2.37 -8.51 -6.11
N ASP A 77 -3.20 -9.47 -5.73
CA ASP A 77 -3.30 -10.71 -6.49
C ASP A 77 -3.78 -10.47 -7.92
N THR A 78 -4.68 -9.51 -8.10
CA THR A 78 -5.34 -9.31 -9.39
C THR A 78 -5.05 -7.98 -10.05
N ARG A 79 -4.30 -7.10 -9.39
CA ARG A 79 -4.08 -5.76 -9.92
C ARG A 79 -2.74 -5.22 -9.46
N CYS A 80 -2.05 -4.57 -10.38
CA CYS A 80 -0.80 -3.87 -10.07
C CYS A 80 -0.91 -2.41 -10.45
N VAL A 81 -0.18 -1.56 -9.75
CA VAL A 81 -0.03 -0.15 -10.12
C VAL A 81 1.43 0.18 -10.21
N LEU A 82 1.78 1.01 -11.19
CA LEU A 82 3.13 1.52 -11.34
C LEU A 82 3.31 2.67 -10.35
N LEU A 83 4.40 2.64 -9.59
CA LEU A 83 4.69 3.64 -8.58
C LEU A 83 5.62 4.72 -9.15
N GLU A 84 5.28 5.96 -8.87
CA GLU A 84 6.09 7.11 -9.29
C GLU A 84 6.89 7.59 -8.10
N GLY A 85 8.21 7.35 -8.13
CA GLY A 85 9.07 7.75 -7.04
C GLY A 85 9.06 6.80 -5.87
N ALA A 86 9.86 7.15 -4.86
CA ALA A 86 10.10 6.27 -3.71
C ALA A 86 9.03 6.36 -2.63
N ASN A 87 8.14 7.30 -2.73
CA ASN A 87 6.99 7.42 -1.82
C ASN A 87 5.87 8.16 -2.51
N GLY A 88 4.67 7.92 -2.04
CA GLY A 88 3.49 8.57 -2.62
C GLY A 88 2.22 7.90 -2.19
N ALA A 89 1.15 8.18 -2.91
CA ALA A 89 -0.16 7.62 -2.66
C ALA A 89 -0.82 7.26 -3.98
N THR A 90 -1.65 6.22 -3.96
CA THR A 90 -2.35 5.78 -5.17
C THR A 90 -3.77 5.35 -4.83
N ARG A 91 -4.68 5.64 -5.74
CA ARG A 91 -6.04 5.10 -5.71
C ARG A 91 -6.21 3.93 -6.66
N GLY A 92 -5.13 3.52 -7.32
CA GLY A 92 -5.18 2.45 -8.30
C GLY A 92 -5.52 1.09 -7.73
N LEU A 93 -5.44 0.91 -6.41
CA LEU A 93 -5.81 -0.32 -5.74
C LEU A 93 -7.13 -0.17 -4.96
N SER A 94 -7.86 0.90 -5.18
CA SER A 94 -9.14 1.09 -4.52
C SER A 94 -10.14 0.01 -4.93
N ASN A 95 -11.09 -0.25 -4.05
CA ASN A 95 -12.15 -1.24 -4.23
C ASN A 95 -11.69 -2.70 -4.10
N LEU A 96 -10.43 -2.94 -3.81
CA LEU A 96 -9.97 -4.29 -3.49
C LEU A 96 -10.28 -4.61 -2.03
N PRO A 97 -10.36 -5.90 -1.68
CA PRO A 97 -10.54 -6.29 -0.28
C PRO A 97 -9.37 -5.78 0.57
N ALA A 98 -9.70 -5.27 1.76
CA ALA A 98 -8.69 -4.69 2.63
C ALA A 98 -7.68 -5.71 3.17
N ASP A 99 -8.03 -7.00 3.17
CA ASP A 99 -7.16 -8.06 3.64
C ASP A 99 -6.31 -8.69 2.55
N GLU A 100 -6.41 -8.20 1.33
CA GLU A 100 -5.63 -8.76 0.22
C GLU A 100 -4.17 -8.35 0.39
N PRO A 101 -3.23 -9.32 0.34
CA PRO A 101 -1.81 -8.99 0.51
C PRO A 101 -1.27 -8.21 -0.68
N LEU A 102 -0.28 -7.37 -0.39
CA LEU A 102 0.38 -6.54 -1.40
C LEU A 102 1.86 -6.88 -1.44
N ARG A 103 2.45 -6.76 -2.63
CA ARG A 103 3.88 -6.94 -2.82
C ARG A 103 4.44 -5.82 -3.66
N PHE A 104 5.64 -5.39 -3.33
CA PHE A 104 6.40 -4.53 -4.21
C PHE A 104 7.15 -5.42 -5.19
N ILE A 105 7.10 -5.06 -6.47
CA ILE A 105 7.82 -5.74 -7.54
C ILE A 105 8.80 -4.74 -8.13
N TYR A 106 10.08 -5.06 -8.08
CA TYR A 106 11.15 -4.20 -8.57
C TYR A 106 11.75 -4.81 -9.82
N GLN A 107 11.99 -3.99 -10.83
CA GLN A 107 12.64 -4.45 -12.04
C GLN A 107 13.46 -3.31 -12.64
N VAL A 108 14.72 -3.58 -13.00
CA VAL A 108 15.58 -2.61 -13.64
C VAL A 108 15.68 -2.99 -15.10
N GLU A 109 15.38 -2.04 -15.99
CA GLU A 109 15.41 -2.31 -17.42
C GLU A 109 16.81 -2.69 -17.91
N GLY A 110 16.86 -3.51 -18.96
CA GLY A 110 18.10 -3.85 -19.61
C GLY A 110 18.56 -5.26 -19.31
N LYS A 111 19.86 -5.46 -19.46
CA LYS A 111 20.50 -6.76 -19.27
C LYS A 111 21.77 -6.57 -18.44
N GLY A 112 22.22 -7.65 -17.82
CA GLY A 112 23.44 -7.65 -17.08
C GLY A 112 23.26 -7.25 -15.63
N ARG A 113 24.35 -6.87 -15.00
CA ARG A 113 24.33 -6.56 -13.59
C ARG A 113 23.90 -5.13 -13.35
N VAL A 114 23.22 -4.94 -12.23
CA VAL A 114 22.98 -3.60 -11.68
C VAL A 114 24.25 -3.16 -10.97
N PHE A 115 24.79 -2.02 -11.39
CA PHE A 115 26.03 -1.52 -10.80
C PHE A 115 25.89 -0.04 -10.50
N PRO A 116 26.18 0.38 -9.27
CA PRO A 116 26.54 -0.45 -8.10
C PRO A 116 25.37 -1.30 -7.65
N LEU A 117 25.69 -2.41 -7.00
CA LEU A 117 24.66 -3.27 -6.42
C LEU A 117 23.81 -2.47 -5.45
N THR A 118 22.51 -2.58 -5.58
CA THR A 118 21.56 -1.84 -4.76
C THR A 118 20.62 -2.82 -4.10
N ARG A 119 20.29 -2.55 -2.86
CA ARG A 119 19.38 -3.36 -2.09
C ARG A 119 18.20 -2.51 -1.65
N VAL A 120 17.02 -3.08 -1.63
CA VAL A 120 15.86 -2.42 -1.05
C VAL A 120 15.92 -2.64 0.45
N ILE A 121 16.27 -1.59 1.19
CA ILE A 121 16.43 -1.67 2.63
C ILE A 121 15.09 -1.91 3.30
N SER A 122 14.04 -1.24 2.81
CA SER A 122 12.71 -1.40 3.38
C SER A 122 11.65 -1.05 2.36
N ASN A 123 10.51 -1.71 2.48
CA ASN A 123 9.28 -1.32 1.81
C ASN A 123 8.19 -1.19 2.85
N GLN A 124 7.31 -0.25 2.64
CA GLN A 124 6.23 0.00 3.58
C GLN A 124 4.97 0.41 2.84
N VAL A 125 3.84 -0.09 3.30
CA VAL A 125 2.54 0.36 2.81
C VAL A 125 1.68 0.76 3.99
N THR A 126 0.82 1.73 3.75
CA THR A 126 -0.28 2.07 4.65
C THR A 126 -1.54 2.05 3.80
N VAL A 127 -2.45 1.19 4.17
CA VAL A 127 -3.68 0.98 3.41
C VAL A 127 -4.84 1.57 4.18
N ASN A 128 -5.49 2.55 3.57
CA ASN A 128 -6.72 3.11 4.12
C ASN A 128 -7.89 2.36 3.53
N TYR A 129 -8.84 1.97 4.35
CA TYR A 129 -9.99 1.21 3.91
C TYR A 129 -11.25 1.59 4.69
N ARG A 130 -12.39 1.21 4.15
CA ARG A 130 -13.68 1.43 4.79
C ARG A 130 -14.29 0.11 5.19
N THR A 131 -14.86 0.10 6.37
CA THR A 131 -15.67 -1.01 6.85
C THR A 131 -17.08 -0.50 7.08
N VAL A 132 -18.06 -1.27 6.65
CA VAL A 132 -19.48 -0.95 6.88
C VAL A 132 -19.97 -1.85 8.00
N ARG A 133 -20.62 -1.24 8.97
CA ARG A 133 -21.16 -1.98 10.08
C ARG A 133 -22.50 -2.58 9.81
#